data_1d833cd75a48c6988f083ad7e7d2e2af
#
_entry.id   1d833cd75a48c6988f083ad7e7d2e2af
#
_cell.length_a   1.000
_cell.length_b   1.000
_cell.length_c   1.000
_cell.angle_alpha   90.00
_cell.angle_beta   90.00
_cell.angle_gamma   90.00
#
_symmetry.space_group_name_H-M   'P 1'
#
loop_
_entity.id
_entity.type
_entity.pdbx_description
1 polymer ?
#
loop_
_entity_poly.entity_id
_entity_poly.type
_entity_poly.pdbx_seq_one_letter_code
_entity_poly.pdbx_strand_id
1 'polypeptide(L)'
;DTLEATFSEMQDTEDICEVLRVSIERCYSMSHFITNFADVVRIPEPQTKTQPLNAVVFSCKRFMETICLNRNIRIVMELDSVSPIVNLDNSLFEQVLVNIIKNASEAIGHDGEIYIRTSRNPVCLEIADTGKGIDKETEAKLFSPFFSTKRGGQGIGLIFIREVLQKHNCSFSLRTYADGLTRFRILFE
;
A
#
# COMPACT_ATOMS: atom_id res chain seq x y z
N ASP A 1 -31.04 6.69 47.23
CA ASP A 1 -29.90 5.77 47.55
C ASP A 1 -29.85 4.55 46.63
N THR A 2 -30.97 3.81 46.44
CA THR A 2 -30.90 2.58 45.58
C THR A 2 -30.76 2.90 44.08
N LEU A 3 -31.39 3.95 43.60
CA LEU A 3 -31.28 4.36 42.19
C LEU A 3 -29.90 4.96 41.86
N GLU A 4 -29.33 5.75 42.75
CA GLU A 4 -27.95 6.29 42.56
C GLU A 4 -26.91 5.20 42.55
N ALA A 5 -27.03 4.18 43.42
CA ALA A 5 -26.11 3.01 43.41
C ALA A 5 -26.22 2.23 42.10
N THR A 6 -27.46 2.01 41.60
CA THR A 6 -27.68 1.31 40.32
C THR A 6 -27.14 2.09 39.12
N PHE A 7 -27.29 3.43 39.12
CA PHE A 7 -26.70 4.29 38.08
C PHE A 7 -25.16 4.28 38.13
N SER A 8 -24.56 4.28 39.31
CA SER A 8 -23.10 4.19 39.48
C SER A 8 -22.57 2.84 38.98
N GLU A 9 -23.22 1.71 39.31
CA GLU A 9 -22.87 0.39 38.80
C GLU A 9 -23.02 0.27 37.28
N MET A 10 -24.03 0.92 36.68
CA MET A 10 -24.23 0.95 35.22
C MET A 10 -23.11 1.74 34.55
N GLN A 11 -22.70 2.88 35.08
CA GLN A 11 -21.64 3.70 34.56
C GLN A 11 -20.28 2.98 34.66
N ASP A 12 -19.97 2.33 35.77
CA ASP A 12 -18.79 1.49 35.93
C ASP A 12 -18.76 0.33 34.92
N THR A 13 -19.93 -0.24 34.59
CA THR A 13 -20.05 -1.34 33.61
C THR A 13 -19.82 -0.83 32.18
N GLU A 14 -20.31 0.35 31.83
CA GLU A 14 -20.06 0.98 30.51
C GLU A 14 -18.56 1.30 30.34
N ASP A 15 -17.94 1.87 31.35
CA ASP A 15 -16.50 2.19 31.37
C ASP A 15 -15.66 0.92 31.22
N ILE A 16 -16.00 -0.15 31.91
CA ILE A 16 -15.34 -1.46 31.77
C ILE A 16 -15.51 -2.02 30.35
N CYS A 17 -16.70 -1.95 29.79
CA CYS A 17 -16.96 -2.40 28.42
C CYS A 17 -16.16 -1.59 27.40
N GLU A 18 -16.02 -0.28 27.58
CA GLU A 18 -15.22 0.57 26.72
C GLU A 18 -13.72 0.23 26.80
N VAL A 19 -13.19 0.06 28.00
CA VAL A 19 -11.80 -0.38 28.23
C VAL A 19 -11.53 -1.74 27.59
N LEU A 20 -12.44 -2.68 27.75
CA LEU A 20 -12.34 -4.01 27.13
C LEU A 20 -12.36 -3.91 25.60
N ARG A 21 -13.26 -3.11 25.01
CA ARG A 21 -13.33 -2.90 23.57
C ARG A 21 -12.03 -2.30 23.02
N VAL A 22 -11.51 -1.25 23.65
CA VAL A 22 -10.22 -0.64 23.29
C VAL A 22 -9.08 -1.65 23.42
N SER A 23 -9.09 -2.46 24.47
CA SER A 23 -8.07 -3.50 24.68
C SER A 23 -8.10 -4.57 23.59
N ILE A 24 -9.29 -5.03 23.23
CA ILE A 24 -9.51 -5.99 22.14
C ILE A 24 -9.02 -5.39 20.79
N GLU A 25 -9.38 -4.17 20.48
CA GLU A 25 -8.91 -3.48 19.25
C GLU A 25 -7.38 -3.37 19.21
N ARG A 26 -6.74 -3.08 20.35
CA ARG A 26 -5.30 -3.06 20.44
C ARG A 26 -4.66 -4.42 20.27
N CYS A 27 -5.25 -5.47 20.83
CA CYS A 27 -4.79 -6.85 20.63
C CYS A 27 -4.89 -7.26 19.16
N TYR A 28 -5.98 -6.93 18.47
CA TYR A 28 -6.11 -7.17 17.03
C TYR A 28 -5.08 -6.37 16.24
N SER A 29 -4.85 -5.11 16.56
CA SER A 29 -3.84 -4.27 15.90
C SER A 29 -2.44 -4.83 16.09
N MET A 30 -2.09 -5.29 17.29
CA MET A 30 -0.81 -5.96 17.56
C MET A 30 -0.67 -7.27 16.81
N SER A 31 -1.70 -8.10 16.78
CA SER A 31 -1.69 -9.37 16.05
C SER A 31 -1.45 -9.14 14.55
N HIS A 32 -2.17 -8.19 13.95
CA HIS A 32 -1.95 -7.77 12.56
C HIS A 32 -0.54 -7.22 12.33
N PHE A 33 -0.04 -6.42 13.27
CA PHE A 33 1.32 -5.90 13.19
C PHE A 33 2.35 -7.02 13.17
N ILE A 34 2.25 -7.99 14.10
CA ILE A 34 3.19 -9.11 14.17
C ILE A 34 3.14 -9.96 12.89
N THR A 35 1.94 -10.24 12.37
CA THR A 35 1.77 -11.00 11.12
C THR A 35 2.40 -10.28 9.95
N ASN A 36 2.07 -9.01 9.73
CA ASN A 36 2.63 -8.23 8.63
C ASN A 36 4.14 -8.02 8.74
N PHE A 37 4.66 -7.87 9.97
CA PHE A 37 6.10 -7.78 10.21
C PHE A 37 6.81 -9.11 9.92
N ALA A 38 6.22 -10.23 10.32
CA ALA A 38 6.76 -11.56 10.01
C ALA A 38 6.80 -11.80 8.49
N ASP A 39 5.83 -11.29 7.72
CA ASP A 39 5.81 -11.36 6.26
C ASP A 39 6.98 -10.59 5.64
N VAL A 40 7.34 -9.42 6.17
CA VAL A 40 8.51 -8.66 5.71
C VAL A 40 9.84 -9.35 6.07
N VAL A 41 9.93 -9.89 7.28
CA VAL A 41 11.15 -10.60 7.73
C VAL A 41 11.36 -11.92 6.99
N ARG A 42 10.29 -12.52 6.47
CA ARG A 42 10.30 -13.82 5.81
C ARG A 42 10.10 -13.77 4.29
N ILE A 43 10.31 -12.61 3.64
CA ILE A 43 10.23 -12.53 2.18
C ILE A 43 11.18 -13.58 1.57
N PRO A 44 10.64 -14.58 0.86
CA PRO A 44 11.46 -15.64 0.27
C PRO A 44 12.35 -15.09 -0.84
N GLU A 45 13.33 -15.89 -1.26
CA GLU A 45 14.07 -15.57 -2.47
C GLU A 45 13.15 -15.65 -3.68
N PRO A 46 13.12 -14.62 -4.56
CA PRO A 46 12.23 -14.56 -5.70
C PRO A 46 12.44 -15.71 -6.68
N GLN A 47 11.38 -16.37 -7.08
CA GLN A 47 11.40 -17.34 -8.17
C GLN A 47 11.09 -16.62 -9.48
N THR A 48 12.08 -15.90 -9.99
CA THR A 48 11.90 -15.03 -11.16
C THR A 48 11.69 -15.82 -12.46
N LYS A 49 10.82 -15.28 -13.33
CA LYS A 49 10.56 -15.77 -14.69
C LYS A 49 10.53 -14.58 -15.65
N THR A 50 11.09 -14.79 -16.83
CA THR A 50 11.04 -13.82 -17.92
C THR A 50 9.61 -13.74 -18.47
N GLN A 51 9.01 -12.54 -18.48
CA GLN A 51 7.63 -12.34 -18.87
C GLN A 51 7.32 -10.91 -19.32
N PRO A 52 6.23 -10.71 -20.08
CA PRO A 52 5.79 -9.38 -20.48
C PRO A 52 5.23 -8.60 -19.27
N LEU A 53 5.75 -7.39 -19.00
CA LEU A 53 5.34 -6.55 -17.88
C LEU A 53 3.85 -6.19 -17.95
N ASN A 54 3.32 -5.90 -19.16
CA ASN A 54 1.91 -5.57 -19.33
C ASN A 54 1.00 -6.74 -18.90
N ALA A 55 1.42 -8.00 -19.10
CA ALA A 55 0.65 -9.16 -18.68
C ALA A 55 0.52 -9.22 -17.16
N VAL A 56 1.60 -8.91 -16.43
CA VAL A 56 1.60 -8.84 -14.96
C VAL A 56 0.66 -7.73 -14.46
N VAL A 57 0.71 -6.56 -15.10
CA VAL A 57 -0.20 -5.45 -14.78
C VAL A 57 -1.65 -5.85 -15.03
N PHE A 58 -1.95 -6.52 -16.14
CA PHE A 58 -3.30 -6.98 -16.45
C PHE A 58 -3.80 -8.06 -15.49
N SER A 59 -2.95 -8.97 -15.03
CA SER A 59 -3.36 -10.01 -14.05
C SER A 59 -3.83 -9.39 -12.73
N CYS A 60 -3.24 -8.29 -12.31
CA CYS A 60 -3.60 -7.57 -11.09
C CYS A 60 -4.83 -6.66 -11.24
N LYS A 61 -5.27 -6.37 -12.48
CA LYS A 61 -6.32 -5.37 -12.75
C LYS A 61 -7.59 -5.60 -11.92
N ARG A 62 -8.05 -6.85 -11.82
CA ARG A 62 -9.28 -7.19 -11.09
C ARG A 62 -9.21 -6.88 -9.60
N PHE A 63 -8.07 -7.12 -8.97
CA PHE A 63 -7.85 -6.77 -7.56
C PHE A 63 -7.80 -5.25 -7.39
N MET A 64 -7.11 -4.56 -8.28
CA MET A 64 -6.99 -3.09 -8.28
C MET A 64 -8.36 -2.43 -8.43
N GLU A 65 -9.18 -2.90 -9.39
CA GLU A 65 -10.55 -2.39 -9.59
C GLU A 65 -11.40 -2.55 -8.33
N THR A 66 -11.35 -3.69 -7.66
CA THR A 66 -12.11 -3.94 -6.42
C THR A 66 -11.73 -2.95 -5.30
N ILE A 67 -10.43 -2.63 -5.15
CA ILE A 67 -9.96 -1.67 -4.14
C ILE A 67 -10.50 -0.26 -4.43
N CYS A 68 -10.62 0.11 -5.70
CA CYS A 68 -10.94 1.47 -6.16
C CYS A 68 -12.45 1.74 -6.28
N LEU A 69 -13.25 0.72 -6.63
CA LEU A 69 -14.69 0.84 -6.90
C LEU A 69 -15.47 1.52 -5.77
N ASN A 70 -15.26 1.09 -4.54
CA ASN A 70 -15.99 1.61 -3.37
C ASN A 70 -15.63 3.08 -3.03
N ARG A 71 -14.59 3.63 -3.67
CA ARG A 71 -14.09 4.99 -3.44
C ARG A 71 -14.27 5.90 -4.65
N ASN A 72 -14.98 5.44 -5.69
CA ASN A 72 -15.14 6.15 -6.95
C ASN A 72 -13.78 6.59 -7.56
N ILE A 73 -12.76 5.71 -7.50
CA ILE A 73 -11.44 5.95 -8.05
C ILE A 73 -11.32 5.24 -9.39
N ARG A 74 -11.00 5.99 -10.45
CA ARG A 74 -10.82 5.46 -11.79
C ARG A 74 -9.37 5.01 -12.01
N ILE A 75 -9.18 3.81 -12.55
CA ILE A 75 -7.88 3.31 -13.00
C ILE A 75 -7.75 3.54 -14.50
N VAL A 76 -6.73 4.29 -14.90
CA VAL A 76 -6.37 4.60 -16.29
C VAL A 76 -5.09 3.86 -16.64
N MET A 77 -5.14 3.00 -17.66
CA MET A 77 -3.98 2.25 -18.14
C MET A 77 -3.42 2.86 -19.42
N GLU A 78 -2.18 3.31 -19.38
CA GLU A 78 -1.42 3.89 -20.48
C GLU A 78 -0.16 3.02 -20.71
N LEU A 79 -0.38 1.80 -21.23
CA LEU A 79 0.67 0.81 -21.39
C LEU A 79 1.37 0.94 -22.74
N ASP A 80 2.70 0.73 -22.76
CA ASP A 80 3.46 0.67 -24.01
C ASP A 80 2.85 -0.37 -24.95
N SER A 81 2.70 -0.04 -26.22
CA SER A 81 2.11 -0.90 -27.25
C SER A 81 2.86 -2.22 -27.45
N VAL A 82 4.16 -2.20 -27.19
CA VAL A 82 5.00 -3.40 -27.12
C VAL A 82 5.43 -3.61 -25.68
N SER A 83 4.90 -4.66 -25.05
CA SER A 83 5.17 -4.92 -23.64
C SER A 83 6.67 -5.05 -23.37
N PRO A 84 7.20 -4.30 -22.38
CA PRO A 84 8.55 -4.55 -21.89
C PRO A 84 8.68 -5.98 -21.35
N ILE A 85 9.81 -6.61 -21.58
CA ILE A 85 10.12 -7.95 -21.03
C ILE A 85 10.93 -7.75 -19.76
N VAL A 86 10.49 -8.38 -18.68
CA VAL A 86 11.10 -8.28 -17.35
C VAL A 86 11.29 -9.65 -16.72
N ASN A 87 12.23 -9.76 -15.79
CA ASN A 87 12.46 -10.97 -15.03
C ASN A 87 11.99 -10.76 -13.58
N LEU A 88 10.88 -11.39 -13.21
CA LEU A 88 10.27 -11.16 -11.88
C LEU A 88 9.50 -12.39 -11.36
N ASP A 89 9.30 -12.42 -10.04
CA ASP A 89 8.40 -13.35 -9.36
C ASP A 89 6.99 -12.75 -9.33
N ASN A 90 6.05 -13.40 -10.02
CA ASN A 90 4.68 -12.91 -10.14
C ASN A 90 4.01 -12.68 -8.80
N SER A 91 4.11 -13.65 -7.89
CA SER A 91 3.39 -13.61 -6.62
C SER A 91 3.86 -12.46 -5.74
N LEU A 92 5.17 -12.28 -5.63
CA LEU A 92 5.75 -11.16 -4.87
C LEU A 92 5.47 -9.83 -5.53
N PHE A 93 5.54 -9.77 -6.87
CA PHE A 93 5.32 -8.53 -7.59
C PHE A 93 3.84 -8.11 -7.60
N GLU A 94 2.89 -9.05 -7.66
CA GLU A 94 1.46 -8.79 -7.46
C GLU A 94 1.19 -8.15 -6.09
N GLN A 95 1.82 -8.65 -5.03
CA GLN A 95 1.71 -8.06 -3.69
C GLN A 95 2.29 -6.63 -3.64
N VAL A 96 3.39 -6.36 -4.36
CA VAL A 96 3.94 -5.00 -4.50
C VAL A 96 2.91 -4.09 -5.16
N LEU A 97 2.32 -4.49 -6.29
CA LEU A 97 1.30 -3.70 -7.00
C LEU A 97 0.08 -3.42 -6.13
N VAL A 98 -0.44 -4.42 -5.45
CA VAL A 98 -1.59 -4.28 -4.53
C VAL A 98 -1.28 -3.28 -3.42
N ASN A 99 -0.08 -3.34 -2.82
CA ASN A 99 0.33 -2.40 -1.77
C ASN A 99 0.46 -0.96 -2.31
N ILE A 100 1.03 -0.77 -3.50
CA ILE A 100 1.15 0.57 -4.13
C ILE A 100 -0.23 1.13 -4.43
N ILE A 101 -1.13 0.36 -5.08
CA ILE A 101 -2.49 0.80 -5.43
C ILE A 101 -3.32 1.08 -4.18
N LYS A 102 -3.21 0.26 -3.14
CA LYS A 102 -3.84 0.52 -1.86
C LYS A 102 -3.38 1.84 -1.26
N ASN A 103 -2.07 2.11 -1.26
CA ASN A 103 -1.51 3.37 -0.76
C ASN A 103 -2.01 4.57 -1.56
N ALA A 104 -2.04 4.47 -2.89
CA ALA A 104 -2.59 5.49 -3.79
C ALA A 104 -4.08 5.75 -3.52
N SER A 105 -4.89 4.69 -3.45
CA SER A 105 -6.32 4.78 -3.14
C SER A 105 -6.61 5.43 -1.78
N GLU A 106 -5.78 5.14 -0.77
CA GLU A 106 -5.88 5.75 0.55
C GLU A 106 -5.44 7.23 0.56
N ALA A 107 -4.46 7.60 -0.29
CA ALA A 107 -4.01 8.98 -0.45
C ALA A 107 -5.06 9.85 -1.16
N ILE A 108 -5.76 9.29 -2.14
CA ILE A 108 -6.88 9.93 -2.83
C ILE A 108 -8.08 10.07 -1.87
N GLY A 109 -8.42 9.02 -1.12
CA GLY A 109 -9.63 8.95 -0.31
C GLY A 109 -10.86 8.59 -1.14
N HIS A 110 -11.46 9.55 -1.85
CA HIS A 110 -12.60 9.41 -2.77
C HIS A 110 -12.41 10.30 -4.00
N ASP A 111 -13.06 9.93 -5.10
CA ASP A 111 -13.17 10.76 -6.32
C ASP A 111 -11.81 11.16 -6.90
N GLY A 112 -11.13 10.22 -7.59
CA GLY A 112 -9.83 10.51 -8.18
C GLY A 112 -9.39 9.49 -9.21
N GLU A 113 -8.13 9.56 -9.58
CA GLU A 113 -7.57 8.72 -10.64
C GLU A 113 -6.23 8.11 -10.24
N ILE A 114 -6.03 6.88 -10.68
CA ILE A 114 -4.76 6.18 -10.63
C ILE A 114 -4.36 5.84 -12.05
N TYR A 115 -3.21 6.35 -12.48
CA TYR A 115 -2.63 6.08 -13.79
C TYR A 115 -1.59 4.98 -13.66
N ILE A 116 -1.63 3.99 -14.54
CA ILE A 116 -0.64 2.91 -14.61
C ILE A 116 0.00 2.98 -15.98
N ARG A 117 1.31 3.22 -16.02
CA ARG A 117 2.09 3.43 -17.23
C ARG A 117 3.23 2.43 -17.31
N THR A 118 3.48 1.90 -18.50
CA THR A 118 4.68 1.11 -18.79
C THR A 118 5.47 1.76 -19.93
N SER A 119 6.81 1.66 -19.88
CA SER A 119 7.69 2.11 -20.96
C SER A 119 8.88 1.17 -21.13
N ARG A 120 9.47 1.17 -22.35
CA ARG A 120 10.61 0.30 -22.70
C ARG A 120 11.97 0.97 -22.61
N ASN A 121 12.03 2.28 -22.70
CA ASN A 121 13.29 3.03 -22.72
C ASN A 121 13.22 4.24 -21.78
N PRO A 122 13.63 4.09 -20.51
CA PRO A 122 14.02 2.86 -19.83
C PRO A 122 12.83 1.93 -19.56
N VAL A 123 13.09 0.65 -19.26
CA VAL A 123 12.03 -0.27 -18.82
C VAL A 123 11.52 0.19 -17.46
N CYS A 124 10.28 0.68 -17.44
CA CYS A 124 9.71 1.31 -16.26
C CYS A 124 8.22 0.97 -16.11
N LEU A 125 7.81 0.77 -14.87
CA LEU A 125 6.41 0.80 -14.45
C LEU A 125 6.23 2.03 -13.56
N GLU A 126 5.28 2.89 -13.93
CA GLU A 126 4.87 4.06 -13.16
C GLU A 126 3.42 3.91 -12.72
N ILE A 127 3.18 4.14 -11.43
CA ILE A 127 1.83 4.25 -10.86
C ILE A 127 1.73 5.65 -10.27
N ALA A 128 0.82 6.46 -10.83
CA ALA A 128 0.61 7.84 -10.41
C ALA A 128 -0.80 8.01 -9.84
N ASP A 129 -0.94 8.80 -8.79
CA ASP A 129 -2.22 9.10 -8.16
C ASP A 129 -2.47 10.60 -8.01
N THR A 130 -3.76 10.97 -7.96
CA THR A 130 -4.26 12.33 -7.76
C THR A 130 -4.51 12.64 -6.28
N GLY A 131 -3.88 11.92 -5.37
CA GLY A 131 -4.07 12.07 -3.93
C GLY A 131 -3.49 13.37 -3.37
N LYS A 132 -3.53 13.48 -2.04
CA LYS A 132 -3.09 14.68 -1.31
C LYS A 132 -1.60 15.04 -1.44
N GLY A 133 -0.82 14.19 -2.09
CA GLY A 133 0.62 14.38 -2.23
C GLY A 133 1.43 14.00 -0.98
N ILE A 134 2.76 14.14 -1.14
CA ILE A 134 3.76 13.86 -0.11
C ILE A 134 4.67 15.08 -0.03
N ASP A 135 4.82 15.65 1.15
CA ASP A 135 5.78 16.75 1.37
C ASP A 135 7.22 16.22 1.44
N LYS A 136 8.19 17.11 1.26
CA LYS A 136 9.62 16.75 1.20
C LYS A 136 10.16 16.14 2.50
N GLU A 137 9.62 16.55 3.65
CA GLU A 137 10.04 16.01 4.95
C GLU A 137 9.57 14.55 5.10
N THR A 138 8.32 14.30 4.72
CA THR A 138 7.73 12.97 4.67
C THR A 138 8.43 12.08 3.65
N GLU A 139 8.74 12.61 2.43
CA GLU A 139 9.44 11.88 1.37
C GLU A 139 10.75 11.25 1.87
N ALA A 140 11.54 11.99 2.63
CA ALA A 140 12.81 11.52 3.18
C ALA A 140 12.68 10.33 4.17
N LYS A 141 11.49 10.15 4.76
CA LYS A 141 11.21 9.15 5.80
C LYS A 141 10.37 7.96 5.33
N LEU A 142 9.83 8.00 4.10
CA LEU A 142 8.83 7.05 3.60
C LEU A 142 9.22 5.57 3.74
N PHE A 143 10.48 5.26 3.51
CA PHE A 143 11.00 3.90 3.58
C PHE A 143 11.70 3.57 4.91
N SER A 144 11.56 4.45 5.91
CA SER A 144 12.05 4.16 7.27
C SER A 144 11.11 3.14 7.94
N PRO A 145 11.67 2.20 8.72
CA PRO A 145 10.87 1.23 9.45
C PRO A 145 9.81 1.91 10.34
N PHE A 146 8.59 1.38 10.28
CA PHE A 146 7.47 1.82 11.12
C PHE A 146 7.01 3.27 10.90
N PHE A 147 7.53 3.93 9.88
CA PHE A 147 7.08 5.27 9.53
C PHE A 147 5.71 5.22 8.82
N SER A 148 4.76 5.96 9.34
CA SER A 148 3.43 6.12 8.73
C SER A 148 2.82 7.46 9.11
N THR A 149 2.27 8.17 8.14
CA THR A 149 1.47 9.39 8.34
C THR A 149 -0.01 9.08 8.56
N LYS A 150 -0.41 7.80 8.51
CA LYS A 150 -1.79 7.35 8.62
C LYS A 150 -2.13 7.00 10.06
N ARG A 151 -3.31 7.41 10.54
CA ARG A 151 -3.82 7.01 11.87
C ARG A 151 -4.05 5.50 11.88
N GLY A 152 -3.29 4.77 12.71
CA GLY A 152 -3.30 3.29 12.75
C GLY A 152 -2.49 2.60 11.64
N GLY A 153 -1.77 3.37 10.80
CA GLY A 153 -0.87 2.80 9.80
C GLY A 153 0.37 2.17 10.46
N GLN A 154 0.68 0.94 10.08
CA GLN A 154 1.79 0.16 10.66
C GLN A 154 3.17 0.50 10.08
N GLY A 155 3.23 1.25 8.96
CA GLY A 155 4.48 1.61 8.29
C GLY A 155 5.25 0.44 7.68
N ILE A 156 4.59 -0.69 7.42
CA ILE A 156 5.22 -1.93 6.95
C ILE A 156 5.11 -2.10 5.42
N GLY A 157 4.04 -1.58 4.81
CA GLY A 157 3.77 -1.80 3.39
C GLY A 157 4.87 -1.28 2.45
N LEU A 158 5.43 -0.09 2.73
CA LEU A 158 6.53 0.46 1.94
C LEU A 158 7.85 -0.28 2.17
N ILE A 159 8.06 -0.83 3.37
CA ILE A 159 9.22 -1.69 3.65
C ILE A 159 9.13 -2.97 2.83
N PHE A 160 7.95 -3.63 2.82
CA PHE A 160 7.71 -4.80 2.00
C PHE A 160 8.02 -4.53 0.52
N ILE A 161 7.49 -3.43 -0.03
CA ILE A 161 7.75 -3.02 -1.41
C ILE A 161 9.25 -2.85 -1.65
N ARG A 162 9.97 -2.15 -0.76
CA ARG A 162 11.41 -1.94 -0.85
C ARG A 162 12.18 -3.27 -0.93
N GLU A 163 11.93 -4.16 0.04
CA GLU A 163 12.64 -5.42 0.14
C GLU A 163 12.40 -6.32 -1.09
N VAL A 164 11.14 -6.40 -1.57
CA VAL A 164 10.81 -7.17 -2.77
C VAL A 164 11.49 -6.57 -4.01
N LEU A 165 11.42 -5.25 -4.21
CA LEU A 165 12.03 -4.60 -5.37
C LEU A 165 13.55 -4.70 -5.36
N GLN A 166 14.21 -4.59 -4.20
CA GLN A 166 15.65 -4.80 -4.07
C GLN A 166 16.05 -6.23 -4.44
N LYS A 167 15.30 -7.24 -4.00
CA LYS A 167 15.53 -8.64 -4.38
C LYS A 167 15.30 -8.91 -5.88
N HIS A 168 14.57 -8.04 -6.57
CA HIS A 168 14.38 -8.10 -8.03
C HIS A 168 15.36 -7.22 -8.82
N ASN A 169 16.37 -6.65 -8.16
CA ASN A 169 17.32 -5.69 -8.76
C ASN A 169 16.64 -4.50 -9.43
N CYS A 170 15.52 -4.03 -8.87
CA CYS A 170 14.81 -2.86 -9.34
C CYS A 170 15.21 -1.62 -8.55
N SER A 171 15.41 -0.50 -9.23
CA SER A 171 15.44 0.80 -8.58
C SER A 171 14.04 1.42 -8.56
N PHE A 172 13.74 2.24 -7.54
CA PHE A 172 12.40 2.81 -7.38
C PHE A 172 12.44 4.18 -6.71
N SER A 173 11.37 4.94 -6.91
CA SER A 173 11.16 6.23 -6.25
C SER A 173 9.67 6.49 -6.02
N LEU A 174 9.36 7.24 -4.96
CA LEU A 174 8.01 7.70 -4.63
C LEU A 174 8.06 9.19 -4.30
N ARG A 175 7.44 10.03 -5.13
CA ARG A 175 7.49 11.49 -5.02
C ARG A 175 6.23 12.14 -5.54
N THR A 176 5.92 13.33 -5.02
CA THR A 176 4.95 14.24 -5.62
C THR A 176 5.65 15.24 -6.53
N TYR A 177 5.12 15.41 -7.73
CA TYR A 177 5.68 16.29 -8.76
C TYR A 177 4.92 17.62 -8.83
N ALA A 178 5.46 18.58 -9.57
CA ALA A 178 4.89 19.92 -9.70
C ALA A 178 3.49 19.96 -10.33
N ASP A 179 3.11 18.91 -11.08
CA ASP A 179 1.77 18.72 -11.64
C ASP A 179 0.74 18.20 -10.64
N GLY A 180 1.14 18.03 -9.36
CA GLY A 180 0.30 17.54 -8.29
C GLY A 180 0.17 16.02 -8.19
N LEU A 181 0.70 15.26 -9.17
CA LEU A 181 0.62 13.81 -9.13
C LEU A 181 1.73 13.20 -8.25
N THR A 182 1.33 12.27 -7.41
CA THR A 182 2.30 11.42 -6.69
C THR A 182 2.60 10.20 -7.54
N ARG A 183 3.89 9.95 -7.82
CA ARG A 183 4.34 8.86 -8.69
C ARG A 183 5.19 7.87 -7.93
N PHE A 184 4.80 6.62 -7.97
CA PHE A 184 5.66 5.48 -7.66
C PHE A 184 6.24 4.93 -8.97
N ARG A 185 7.56 5.00 -9.13
CA ARG A 185 8.26 4.54 -10.33
C ARG A 185 9.14 3.35 -9.99
N ILE A 186 9.08 2.31 -10.79
CA ILE A 186 9.93 1.12 -10.70
C ILE A 186 10.70 1.01 -12.01
N LEU A 187 12.03 1.02 -11.92
CA LEU A 187 12.93 0.84 -13.05
C LEU A 187 13.52 -0.57 -12.97
N PHE A 188 13.41 -1.32 -14.05
CA PHE A 188 13.95 -2.66 -14.18
C PHE A 188 15.31 -2.59 -14.85
N GLU A 189 16.31 -3.25 -14.26
CA GLU A 189 17.68 -3.36 -14.81
C GLU A 189 17.84 -4.61 -15.69
#